data_747d80df43b75a39101a83be17b4631b
#
_entry.id   747d80df43b75a39101a83be17b4631b
#
_cell.length_a   1.000
_cell.length_b   1.000
_cell.length_c   1.000
_cell.angle_alpha   90.00
_cell.angle_beta   90.00
_cell.angle_gamma   90.00
#
_symmetry.space_group_name_H-M   'P 1'
#
loop_
_entity.id
_entity.type
_entity.pdbx_description
1 polymer ?
#
loop_
_entity_poly.entity_id
_entity_poly.type
_entity_poly.pdbx_seq_one_letter_code
_entity_poly.pdbx_strand_id
1 'polypeptide(L)'
;SLAEDSPEWSTPEINEYQLRELRRTLINAASYCPYYQRTFAKAGFDPSLLSSPDELVNCPFLNKEDIQKNLNGITSANISYSQKLYITTGGSTGVPVGFHLQKGISRPKEQAFMEANWRRIGYFDKARLALIRGHVTDSRSSGKIISYDATRNWLLLSSSHLTDERMPEYISELEKFNPDFLYVYPSSALKIAEVLERHNQTWRVPMQGIISA
;
A
#
# COMPACT_ATOMS: atom_id res chain seq x y z
N SER A 1 19.31 5.11 4.37
CA SER A 1 18.63 4.23 3.37
C SER A 1 17.92 5.05 2.32
N LEU A 2 17.52 4.44 1.18
CA LEU A 2 16.81 5.15 0.11
C LEU A 2 15.59 5.94 0.62
N ALA A 3 14.81 5.35 1.51
CA ALA A 3 13.61 5.99 2.07
C ALA A 3 13.93 7.16 3.03
N GLU A 4 15.11 7.19 3.62
CA GLU A 4 15.58 8.24 4.53
C GLU A 4 16.31 9.36 3.77
N ASP A 5 17.10 8.99 2.75
CA ASP A 5 18.00 9.92 2.05
C ASP A 5 17.29 10.67 0.91
N SER A 6 16.31 10.02 0.23
CA SER A 6 15.63 10.57 -0.94
C SER A 6 14.87 11.90 -0.74
N PRO A 7 14.37 12.26 0.46
CA PRO A 7 13.76 13.58 0.67
C PRO A 7 14.71 14.77 0.47
N GLU A 8 16.02 14.55 0.56
CA GLU A 8 17.06 15.58 0.41
C GLU A 8 17.62 15.65 -1.01
N TRP A 9 17.20 14.76 -1.90
CA TRP A 9 17.70 14.72 -3.27
C TRP A 9 17.22 15.92 -4.09
N SER A 10 18.13 16.45 -4.90
CA SER A 10 17.80 17.43 -5.93
C SER A 10 16.96 16.81 -7.05
N THR A 11 16.27 17.64 -7.82
CA THR A 11 15.49 17.18 -8.97
C THR A 11 16.32 16.35 -9.97
N PRO A 12 17.56 16.70 -10.33
CA PRO A 12 18.40 15.86 -11.19
C PRO A 12 18.67 14.47 -10.61
N GLU A 13 18.97 14.37 -9.31
CA GLU A 13 19.23 13.09 -8.63
C GLU A 13 17.98 12.21 -8.61
N ILE A 14 16.80 12.80 -8.37
CA ILE A 14 15.52 12.10 -8.46
C ILE A 14 15.30 11.56 -9.87
N ASN A 15 15.49 12.39 -10.90
CA ASN A 15 15.29 12.00 -12.30
C ASN A 15 16.23 10.87 -12.71
N GLU A 16 17.50 10.97 -12.35
CA GLU A 16 18.49 9.92 -12.62
C GLU A 16 18.10 8.59 -11.94
N TYR A 17 17.73 8.66 -10.66
CA TYR A 17 17.26 7.49 -9.92
C TYR A 17 16.02 6.88 -10.57
N GLN A 18 15.01 7.68 -10.91
CA GLN A 18 13.78 7.22 -11.53
C GLN A 18 14.04 6.53 -12.87
N LEU A 19 14.86 7.14 -13.73
CA LEU A 19 15.21 6.55 -15.03
C LEU A 19 15.95 5.23 -14.86
N ARG A 20 16.91 5.15 -13.94
CA ARG A 20 17.65 3.92 -13.66
C ARG A 20 16.73 2.80 -13.18
N GLU A 21 15.85 3.08 -12.23
CA GLU A 21 14.93 2.07 -11.68
C GLU A 21 13.84 1.67 -12.69
N LEU A 22 13.38 2.61 -13.51
CA LEU A 22 12.46 2.35 -14.62
C LEU A 22 13.10 1.37 -15.63
N ARG A 23 14.29 1.69 -16.11
CA ARG A 23 15.05 0.80 -17.04
C ARG A 23 15.23 -0.58 -16.42
N ARG A 24 15.68 -0.66 -15.17
CA ARG A 24 15.85 -1.93 -14.45
C ARG A 24 14.56 -2.74 -14.39
N THR A 25 13.44 -2.09 -14.11
CA THR A 25 12.12 -2.74 -14.03
C THR A 25 11.68 -3.28 -15.37
N LEU A 26 11.80 -2.48 -16.43
CA LEU A 26 11.39 -2.87 -17.78
C LEU A 26 12.30 -3.94 -18.39
N ILE A 27 13.62 -3.86 -18.17
CA ILE A 27 14.57 -4.90 -18.57
C ILE A 27 14.27 -6.22 -17.86
N ASN A 28 13.97 -6.16 -16.55
CA ASN A 28 13.58 -7.34 -15.78
C ASN A 28 12.28 -7.95 -16.32
N ALA A 29 11.30 -7.13 -16.67
CA ALA A 29 10.05 -7.57 -17.28
C ALA A 29 10.29 -8.21 -18.65
N ALA A 30 11.10 -7.60 -19.51
CA ALA A 30 11.49 -8.13 -20.81
C ALA A 30 12.25 -9.46 -20.71
N SER A 31 13.07 -9.63 -19.65
CA SER A 31 13.91 -10.82 -19.48
C SER A 31 13.16 -12.00 -18.87
N TYR A 32 12.22 -11.75 -17.97
CA TYR A 32 11.64 -12.80 -17.12
C TYR A 32 10.13 -12.93 -17.17
N CYS A 33 9.43 -12.06 -17.91
CA CYS A 33 7.97 -12.14 -18.04
C CYS A 33 7.59 -12.44 -19.51
N PRO A 34 7.12 -13.65 -19.85
CA PRO A 34 6.82 -14.04 -21.22
C PRO A 34 5.83 -13.13 -21.96
N TYR A 35 4.92 -12.50 -21.22
CA TYR A 35 3.99 -11.51 -21.78
C TYR A 35 4.76 -10.30 -22.31
N TYR A 36 5.63 -9.70 -21.50
CA TYR A 36 6.38 -8.52 -21.89
C TYR A 36 7.44 -8.81 -22.95
N GLN A 37 8.06 -10.00 -22.96
CA GLN A 37 8.94 -10.42 -24.04
C GLN A 37 8.25 -10.33 -25.41
N ARG A 38 7.04 -10.88 -25.50
CA ARG A 38 6.28 -10.86 -26.76
C ARG A 38 5.76 -9.47 -27.12
N THR A 39 5.22 -8.73 -26.16
CA THR A 39 4.58 -7.42 -26.43
C THR A 39 5.60 -6.36 -26.76
N PHE A 40 6.76 -6.35 -26.09
CA PHE A 40 7.85 -5.42 -26.39
C PHE A 40 8.47 -5.73 -27.76
N ALA A 41 8.75 -6.99 -28.05
CA ALA A 41 9.26 -7.40 -29.37
C ALA A 41 8.29 -7.01 -30.50
N LYS A 42 6.97 -7.23 -30.30
CA LYS A 42 5.94 -6.85 -31.28
C LYS A 42 5.87 -5.33 -31.53
N ALA A 43 6.11 -4.54 -30.49
CA ALA A 43 6.08 -3.08 -30.55
C ALA A 43 7.42 -2.47 -31.00
N GLY A 44 8.48 -3.27 -31.14
CA GLY A 44 9.83 -2.76 -31.38
C GLY A 44 10.38 -1.93 -30.21
N PHE A 45 9.86 -2.16 -28.98
CA PHE A 45 10.26 -1.43 -27.79
C PHE A 45 11.42 -2.16 -27.09
N ASP A 46 12.58 -1.51 -27.01
CA ASP A 46 13.76 -2.02 -26.29
C ASP A 46 13.99 -1.19 -25.02
N PRO A 47 13.70 -1.75 -23.82
CA PRO A 47 13.90 -1.04 -22.57
C PRO A 47 15.35 -0.63 -22.29
N SER A 48 16.34 -1.29 -22.91
CA SER A 48 17.77 -0.98 -22.70
C SER A 48 18.18 0.36 -23.30
N LEU A 49 17.44 0.81 -24.34
CA LEU A 49 17.67 2.06 -25.06
C LEU A 49 16.96 3.26 -24.41
N LEU A 50 16.09 3.05 -23.43
CA LEU A 50 15.33 4.12 -22.80
C LEU A 50 16.27 5.18 -22.20
N SER A 51 16.20 6.41 -22.68
CA SER A 51 17.06 7.53 -22.25
C SER A 51 16.31 8.57 -21.41
N SER A 52 14.97 8.60 -21.53
CA SER A 52 14.07 9.47 -20.77
C SER A 52 12.80 8.74 -20.37
N PRO A 53 12.17 9.06 -19.21
CA PRO A 53 10.85 8.57 -18.87
C PRO A 53 9.76 8.92 -19.92
N ASP A 54 9.92 10.02 -20.67
CA ASP A 54 8.98 10.44 -21.70
C ASP A 54 8.87 9.43 -22.84
N GLU A 55 9.91 8.63 -23.08
CA GLU A 55 9.91 7.57 -24.10
C GLU A 55 8.99 6.39 -23.75
N LEU A 56 8.42 6.37 -22.53
CA LEU A 56 7.38 5.41 -22.16
C LEU A 56 6.12 5.50 -23.03
N VAL A 57 5.92 6.60 -23.76
CA VAL A 57 4.85 6.71 -24.76
C VAL A 57 4.92 5.60 -25.80
N ASN A 58 6.11 5.07 -26.07
CA ASN A 58 6.36 3.96 -27.00
C ASN A 58 6.19 2.58 -26.38
N CYS A 59 6.04 2.50 -25.03
CA CYS A 59 5.83 1.24 -24.33
C CYS A 59 4.38 0.76 -24.53
N PRO A 60 4.14 -0.51 -24.87
CA PRO A 60 2.80 -1.05 -25.01
C PRO A 60 1.97 -0.87 -23.74
N PHE A 61 0.75 -0.40 -23.87
CA PHE A 61 -0.19 -0.30 -22.76
C PHE A 61 -0.57 -1.69 -22.23
N LEU A 62 -0.77 -1.76 -20.92
CA LEU A 62 -1.31 -2.90 -20.22
C LEU A 62 -2.67 -2.53 -19.65
N ASN A 63 -3.72 -3.23 -20.05
CA ASN A 63 -5.05 -3.02 -19.52
C ASN A 63 -5.45 -4.12 -18.51
N LYS A 64 -6.59 -3.94 -17.86
CA LYS A 64 -7.11 -4.87 -16.86
C LYS A 64 -7.34 -6.28 -17.41
N GLU A 65 -7.87 -6.36 -18.64
CA GLU A 65 -8.15 -7.65 -19.28
C GLU A 65 -6.86 -8.40 -19.62
N ASP A 66 -5.82 -7.69 -20.05
CA ASP A 66 -4.50 -8.28 -20.31
C ASP A 66 -3.95 -8.94 -19.06
N ILE A 67 -4.06 -8.27 -17.90
CA ILE A 67 -3.60 -8.84 -16.63
C ILE A 67 -4.41 -10.09 -16.27
N GLN A 68 -5.73 -10.02 -16.38
CA GLN A 68 -6.61 -11.13 -16.04
C GLN A 68 -6.36 -12.37 -16.91
N LYS A 69 -6.14 -12.16 -18.22
CA LYS A 69 -5.91 -13.24 -19.19
C LYS A 69 -4.48 -13.80 -19.16
N ASN A 70 -3.51 -13.02 -18.67
CA ASN A 70 -2.09 -13.36 -18.78
C ASN A 70 -1.34 -13.39 -17.45
N LEU A 71 -2.01 -13.64 -16.32
CA LEU A 71 -1.38 -13.59 -14.99
C LEU A 71 -0.04 -14.32 -14.91
N ASN A 72 0.02 -15.55 -15.43
CA ASN A 72 1.26 -16.34 -15.45
C ASN A 72 2.34 -15.73 -16.37
N GLY A 73 1.94 -15.16 -17.49
CA GLY A 73 2.86 -14.53 -18.43
C GLY A 73 3.41 -13.20 -17.95
N ILE A 74 2.66 -12.47 -17.14
CA ILE A 74 3.07 -11.19 -16.53
C ILE A 74 3.92 -11.44 -15.27
N THR A 75 3.72 -12.59 -14.61
CA THR A 75 4.47 -12.96 -13.42
C THR A 75 5.90 -13.34 -13.77
N SER A 76 6.87 -12.73 -13.09
CA SER A 76 8.30 -13.00 -13.31
C SER A 76 8.67 -14.46 -13.08
N ALA A 77 9.33 -15.08 -14.06
CA ALA A 77 9.73 -16.47 -14.03
C ALA A 77 10.98 -16.74 -13.15
N ASN A 78 11.78 -15.71 -12.87
CA ASN A 78 12.99 -15.85 -12.03
C ASN A 78 12.71 -15.93 -10.52
N ILE A 79 11.44 -15.75 -10.10
CA ILE A 79 11.02 -15.89 -8.72
C ILE A 79 10.32 -17.24 -8.54
N SER A 80 10.76 -18.06 -7.59
CA SER A 80 10.15 -19.34 -7.32
C SER A 80 8.69 -19.19 -6.84
N TYR A 81 7.86 -20.19 -7.11
CA TYR A 81 6.44 -20.14 -6.71
C TYR A 81 6.27 -19.99 -5.19
N SER A 82 7.10 -20.62 -4.40
CA SER A 82 7.09 -20.52 -2.93
C SER A 82 7.34 -19.10 -2.41
N GLN A 83 8.02 -18.27 -3.18
CA GLN A 83 8.29 -16.86 -2.87
C GLN A 83 7.22 -15.90 -3.39
N LYS A 84 6.20 -16.40 -4.11
CA LYS A 84 5.09 -15.59 -4.63
C LYS A 84 3.95 -15.57 -3.64
N LEU A 85 3.40 -14.38 -3.40
CA LEU A 85 2.18 -14.16 -2.66
C LEU A 85 1.12 -13.64 -3.62
N TYR A 86 0.10 -14.45 -3.88
CA TYR A 86 -1.04 -14.00 -4.69
C TYR A 86 -1.92 -13.05 -3.90
N ILE A 87 -2.26 -11.93 -4.49
CA ILE A 87 -3.19 -10.95 -3.95
C ILE A 87 -4.16 -10.48 -5.02
N THR A 88 -5.28 -9.92 -4.59
CA THR A 88 -6.29 -9.31 -5.47
C THR A 88 -6.56 -7.86 -5.08
N THR A 89 -6.94 -7.04 -6.05
CA THR A 89 -7.47 -5.70 -5.79
C THR A 89 -8.88 -5.80 -5.18
N GLY A 90 -9.32 -4.78 -4.45
CA GLY A 90 -10.63 -4.75 -3.77
C GLY A 90 -11.86 -4.76 -4.68
N GLY A 91 -11.71 -4.57 -5.98
CA GLY A 91 -12.76 -4.81 -7.00
C GLY A 91 -14.09 -4.12 -6.78
N SER A 92 -14.12 -2.83 -6.44
CA SER A 92 -15.38 -2.07 -6.25
C SER A 92 -16.25 -1.95 -7.52
N THR A 93 -15.70 -2.21 -8.70
CA THR A 93 -16.35 -1.99 -10.00
C THR A 93 -16.36 -3.22 -10.91
N GLY A 94 -16.32 -4.43 -10.37
CA GLY A 94 -16.35 -5.66 -11.15
C GLY A 94 -15.36 -6.73 -10.72
N VAL A 95 -14.91 -7.58 -11.67
CA VAL A 95 -13.98 -8.68 -11.37
C VAL A 95 -12.64 -8.14 -10.85
N PRO A 96 -12.17 -8.59 -9.67
CA PRO A 96 -10.88 -8.18 -9.12
C PRO A 96 -9.71 -8.52 -10.05
N VAL A 97 -8.65 -7.73 -9.99
CA VAL A 97 -7.38 -8.06 -10.65
C VAL A 97 -6.49 -8.79 -9.66
N GLY A 98 -6.01 -9.98 -10.06
CA GLY A 98 -5.04 -10.76 -9.31
C GLY A 98 -3.61 -10.50 -9.78
N PHE A 99 -2.65 -10.47 -8.86
CA PHE A 99 -1.23 -10.39 -9.17
C PHE A 99 -0.38 -10.97 -8.04
N HIS A 100 0.92 -11.12 -8.29
CA HIS A 100 1.85 -11.67 -7.31
C HIS A 100 2.77 -10.61 -6.74
N LEU A 101 2.92 -10.62 -5.42
CA LEU A 101 3.96 -9.91 -4.69
C LEU A 101 5.09 -10.89 -4.34
N GLN A 102 6.31 -10.40 -4.23
CA GLN A 102 7.42 -11.18 -3.68
C GLN A 102 7.34 -11.18 -2.15
N LYS A 103 7.23 -12.39 -1.57
CA LYS A 103 7.22 -12.58 -0.10
C LYS A 103 8.49 -12.04 0.54
N GLY A 104 8.33 -11.37 1.67
CA GLY A 104 9.45 -10.82 2.44
C GLY A 104 10.15 -9.61 1.80
N ILE A 105 9.75 -9.19 0.61
CA ILE A 105 10.34 -8.04 -0.10
C ILE A 105 9.32 -6.93 -0.35
N SER A 106 8.22 -7.23 -1.06
CA SER A 106 7.30 -6.18 -1.54
C SER A 106 6.61 -5.42 -0.42
N ARG A 107 6.05 -6.13 0.57
CA ARG A 107 5.36 -5.51 1.70
C ARG A 107 6.30 -4.74 2.64
N PRO A 108 7.45 -5.30 3.08
CA PRO A 108 8.41 -4.55 3.88
C PRO A 108 8.94 -3.29 3.19
N LYS A 109 9.18 -3.37 1.86
CA LYS A 109 9.61 -2.21 1.09
C LYS A 109 8.54 -1.11 1.06
N GLU A 110 7.28 -1.47 0.78
CA GLU A 110 6.13 -0.56 0.83
C GLU A 110 6.04 0.12 2.20
N GLN A 111 6.09 -0.68 3.28
CA GLN A 111 6.02 -0.18 4.65
C GLN A 111 7.15 0.81 4.98
N ALA A 112 8.39 0.52 4.57
CA ALA A 112 9.51 1.41 4.82
C ALA A 112 9.33 2.80 4.17
N PHE A 113 8.80 2.85 2.94
CA PHE A 113 8.50 4.13 2.28
C PHE A 113 7.33 4.86 2.94
N MET A 114 6.30 4.14 3.38
CA MET A 114 5.19 4.75 4.11
C MET A 114 5.67 5.37 5.42
N GLU A 115 6.43 4.64 6.22
CA GLU A 115 6.98 5.14 7.50
C GLU A 115 7.93 6.32 7.31
N ALA A 116 8.78 6.30 6.27
CA ALA A 116 9.63 7.44 5.95
C ALA A 116 8.80 8.70 5.63
N ASN A 117 7.67 8.54 4.92
CA ASN A 117 6.75 9.65 4.69
C ASN A 117 6.04 10.11 5.98
N TRP A 118 5.64 9.17 6.86
CA TRP A 118 4.99 9.50 8.13
C TRP A 118 5.91 10.21 9.11
N ARG A 119 7.23 9.98 9.05
CA ARG A 119 8.22 10.72 9.85
C ARG A 119 8.15 12.24 9.64
N ARG A 120 7.63 12.69 8.48
CA ARG A 120 7.43 14.12 8.21
C ARG A 120 6.41 14.79 9.14
N ILE A 121 5.51 14.00 9.72
CA ILE A 121 4.54 14.46 10.73
C ILE A 121 4.92 14.01 12.14
N GLY A 122 6.17 13.58 12.35
CA GLY A 122 6.68 13.19 13.65
C GLY A 122 6.49 11.71 14.01
N TYR A 123 6.08 10.85 13.07
CA TYR A 123 5.99 9.40 13.34
C TYR A 123 7.36 8.83 13.71
N PHE A 124 7.39 7.99 14.74
CA PHE A 124 8.60 7.32 15.24
C PHE A 124 8.38 5.82 15.40
N ASP A 125 9.48 5.07 15.48
CA ASP A 125 9.43 3.62 15.64
C ASP A 125 8.65 3.24 16.90
N LYS A 126 7.73 2.26 16.76
CA LYS A 126 6.81 1.80 17.82
C LYS A 126 5.88 2.86 18.40
N ALA A 127 5.65 3.98 17.70
CA ALA A 127 4.55 4.87 18.02
C ALA A 127 3.24 4.08 18.12
N ARG A 128 2.37 4.46 19.05
CA ARG A 128 1.04 3.85 19.14
C ARG A 128 0.21 4.32 17.95
N LEU A 129 -0.01 3.44 17.00
CA LEU A 129 -0.79 3.71 15.80
C LEU A 129 -2.14 3.00 15.86
N ALA A 130 -3.24 3.73 15.77
CA ALA A 130 -4.54 3.13 15.51
C ALA A 130 -4.79 3.09 14.00
N LEU A 131 -5.03 1.91 13.46
CA LEU A 131 -5.29 1.65 12.05
C LEU A 131 -6.77 1.33 11.84
N ILE A 132 -7.49 2.19 11.14
CA ILE A 132 -8.91 1.97 10.76
C ILE A 132 -9.01 1.89 9.24
N ARG A 133 -8.71 0.70 8.69
CA ARG A 133 -8.70 0.46 7.24
C ARG A 133 -9.11 -0.98 6.95
N GLY A 134 -9.81 -1.20 5.83
CA GLY A 134 -10.14 -2.50 5.27
C GLY A 134 -10.61 -3.55 6.29
N HIS A 135 -10.57 -4.80 5.89
CA HIS A 135 -10.70 -5.92 6.83
C HIS A 135 -9.34 -6.16 7.50
N VAL A 136 -9.28 -6.00 8.80
CA VAL A 136 -8.12 -6.42 9.58
C VAL A 136 -8.22 -7.93 9.78
N THR A 137 -7.94 -8.66 8.71
CA THR A 137 -7.73 -10.10 8.82
C THR A 137 -6.24 -10.39 8.83
N ASP A 138 -5.65 -10.39 10.00
CA ASP A 138 -4.54 -11.31 10.19
C ASP A 138 -5.16 -12.73 10.09
N SER A 139 -4.58 -13.58 9.26
CA SER A 139 -4.98 -15.00 9.12
C SER A 139 -4.99 -15.79 10.45
N ARG A 140 -4.46 -15.20 11.52
CA ARG A 140 -4.43 -15.73 12.89
C ARG A 140 -5.58 -15.26 13.77
N SER A 141 -6.33 -14.23 13.39
CA SER A 141 -7.44 -13.67 14.16
C SER A 141 -8.75 -13.78 13.40
N SER A 142 -9.17 -15.00 13.06
CA SER A 142 -10.43 -15.26 12.37
C SER A 142 -11.61 -14.57 13.08
N GLY A 143 -12.15 -13.54 12.47
CA GLY A 143 -13.40 -12.89 12.87
C GLY A 143 -13.29 -11.75 13.89
N LYS A 144 -12.10 -11.39 14.39
CA LYS A 144 -11.96 -10.23 15.28
C LYS A 144 -12.00 -8.93 14.48
N ILE A 145 -12.89 -8.03 14.84
CA ILE A 145 -13.03 -6.69 14.25
C ILE A 145 -12.06 -5.68 14.86
N ILE A 146 -11.52 -5.98 16.05
CA ILE A 146 -10.52 -5.21 16.78
C ILE A 146 -9.42 -6.18 17.21
N SER A 147 -8.17 -5.82 16.95
CA SER A 147 -7.00 -6.61 17.35
C SER A 147 -5.80 -5.71 17.65
N TYR A 148 -4.83 -6.22 18.40
CA TYR A 148 -3.60 -5.52 18.74
C TYR A 148 -2.38 -6.27 18.21
N ASP A 149 -1.55 -5.56 17.42
CA ASP A 149 -0.24 -6.04 16.99
C ASP A 149 0.83 -5.52 17.94
N ALA A 150 1.25 -6.38 18.88
CA ALA A 150 2.27 -6.04 19.87
C ALA A 150 3.65 -5.81 19.25
N THR A 151 3.94 -6.39 18.08
CA THR A 151 5.23 -6.23 17.41
C THR A 151 5.41 -4.81 16.90
N ARG A 152 4.35 -4.23 16.36
CA ARG A 152 4.33 -2.86 15.81
C ARG A 152 3.80 -1.83 16.78
N ASN A 153 3.18 -2.24 17.88
CA ASN A 153 2.43 -1.38 18.78
C ASN A 153 1.21 -0.73 18.09
N TRP A 154 0.46 -1.50 17.32
CA TRP A 154 -0.67 -1.04 16.53
C TRP A 154 -1.99 -1.61 17.01
N LEU A 155 -2.99 -0.74 17.18
CA LEU A 155 -4.38 -1.13 17.35
C LEU A 155 -5.05 -1.18 15.97
N LEU A 156 -5.56 -2.34 15.61
CA LEU A 156 -6.15 -2.63 14.30
C LEU A 156 -7.67 -2.69 14.44
N LEU A 157 -8.39 -1.85 13.71
CA LEU A 157 -9.85 -1.76 13.72
C LEU A 157 -10.39 -1.88 12.29
N SER A 158 -11.41 -2.71 12.10
CA SER A 158 -12.02 -2.94 10.80
C SER A 158 -12.91 -1.76 10.38
N SER A 159 -12.57 -1.08 9.27
CA SER A 159 -13.44 -0.02 8.74
C SER A 159 -14.77 -0.54 8.17
N SER A 160 -14.83 -1.80 7.74
CA SER A 160 -16.06 -2.42 7.21
C SER A 160 -17.13 -2.67 8.28
N HIS A 161 -16.73 -2.70 9.55
CA HIS A 161 -17.63 -2.92 10.68
C HIS A 161 -17.85 -1.64 11.50
N LEU A 162 -17.43 -0.50 10.98
CA LEU A 162 -17.62 0.81 11.60
C LEU A 162 -19.07 1.26 11.39
N THR A 163 -19.99 0.72 12.20
CA THR A 163 -21.42 1.08 12.19
C THR A 163 -21.75 2.00 13.37
N ASP A 164 -22.89 2.68 13.33
CA ASP A 164 -23.32 3.58 14.41
C ASP A 164 -23.48 2.83 15.75
N GLU A 165 -23.98 1.60 15.69
CA GLU A 165 -24.17 0.75 16.89
C GLU A 165 -22.83 0.35 17.54
N ARG A 166 -21.78 0.20 16.74
CA ARG A 166 -20.45 -0.19 17.23
C ARG A 166 -19.53 0.98 17.52
N MET A 167 -19.92 2.18 17.15
CA MET A 167 -19.10 3.36 17.34
C MET A 167 -18.65 3.56 18.80
N PRO A 168 -19.52 3.35 19.84
CA PRO A 168 -19.08 3.45 21.23
C PRO A 168 -17.94 2.46 21.59
N GLU A 169 -17.98 1.23 21.03
CA GLU A 169 -16.91 0.24 21.21
C GLU A 169 -15.59 0.74 20.60
N TYR A 170 -15.63 1.27 19.37
CA TYR A 170 -14.45 1.80 18.68
C TYR A 170 -13.84 2.99 19.42
N ILE A 171 -14.67 3.95 19.87
CA ILE A 171 -14.22 5.10 20.63
C ILE A 171 -13.59 4.66 21.96
N SER A 172 -14.23 3.74 22.70
CA SER A 172 -13.70 3.20 23.95
C SER A 172 -12.34 2.52 23.78
N GLU A 173 -12.16 1.72 22.71
CA GLU A 173 -10.88 1.07 22.44
C GLU A 173 -9.79 2.06 22.01
N LEU A 174 -10.14 3.10 21.26
CA LEU A 174 -9.23 4.18 20.90
C LEU A 174 -8.82 4.99 22.14
N GLU A 175 -9.75 5.33 23.03
CA GLU A 175 -9.45 6.04 24.28
C GLU A 175 -8.54 5.21 25.21
N LYS A 176 -8.80 3.91 25.36
CA LYS A 176 -7.97 3.00 26.16
C LYS A 176 -6.57 2.85 25.60
N PHE A 177 -6.47 2.71 24.27
CA PHE A 177 -5.19 2.54 23.59
C PHE A 177 -4.39 3.84 23.57
N ASN A 178 -5.08 5.00 23.51
CA ASN A 178 -4.52 6.35 23.49
C ASN A 178 -3.44 6.50 22.39
N PRO A 179 -3.79 6.34 21.10
CA PRO A 179 -2.84 6.36 20.01
C PRO A 179 -2.13 7.71 19.85
N ASP A 180 -0.85 7.66 19.47
CA ASP A 180 -0.10 8.84 19.07
C ASP A 180 -0.48 9.29 17.65
N PHE A 181 -0.85 8.34 16.78
CA PHE A 181 -1.27 8.57 15.40
C PHE A 181 -2.48 7.72 15.03
N LEU A 182 -3.32 8.30 14.17
CA LEU A 182 -4.45 7.60 13.55
C LEU A 182 -4.19 7.42 12.06
N TYR A 183 -4.16 6.17 11.57
CA TYR A 183 -4.09 5.85 10.13
C TYR A 183 -5.45 5.37 9.66
N VAL A 184 -6.12 6.15 8.83
CA VAL A 184 -7.56 6.00 8.59
C VAL A 184 -7.95 6.38 7.16
N TYR A 185 -8.97 5.74 6.60
CA TYR A 185 -9.63 6.28 5.41
C TYR A 185 -10.36 7.58 5.74
N PRO A 186 -10.33 8.61 4.88
CA PRO A 186 -11.05 9.86 5.10
C PRO A 186 -12.54 9.67 5.44
N SER A 187 -13.21 8.74 4.74
CA SER A 187 -14.61 8.38 5.01
C SER A 187 -14.84 7.79 6.40
N SER A 188 -13.89 7.02 6.91
CA SER A 188 -13.99 6.45 8.26
C SER A 188 -13.74 7.52 9.33
N ALA A 189 -12.80 8.44 9.09
CA ALA A 189 -12.57 9.57 9.99
C ALA A 189 -13.78 10.48 10.05
N LEU A 190 -14.38 10.80 8.90
CA LEU A 190 -15.61 11.60 8.81
C LEU A 190 -16.75 10.94 9.60
N LYS A 191 -16.95 9.64 9.42
CA LYS A 191 -18.01 8.91 10.14
C LYS A 191 -17.83 8.96 11.66
N ILE A 192 -16.58 8.85 12.16
CA ILE A 192 -16.31 9.02 13.60
C ILE A 192 -16.66 10.43 14.06
N ALA A 193 -16.23 11.45 13.31
CA ALA A 193 -16.52 12.86 13.65
C ALA A 193 -18.02 13.15 13.68
N GLU A 194 -18.79 12.69 12.68
CA GLU A 194 -20.24 12.85 12.60
C GLU A 194 -20.98 12.20 13.78
N VAL A 195 -20.52 11.02 14.23
CA VAL A 195 -21.13 10.36 15.40
C VAL A 195 -20.83 11.12 16.68
N LEU A 196 -19.59 11.57 16.87
CA LEU A 196 -19.21 12.39 18.02
C LEU A 196 -20.04 13.70 18.08
N GLU A 197 -20.18 14.39 16.95
CA GLU A 197 -20.96 15.61 16.84
C GLU A 197 -22.44 15.36 17.18
N ARG A 198 -23.06 14.34 16.60
CA ARG A 198 -24.46 13.95 16.80
C ARG A 198 -24.79 13.63 18.25
N HIS A 199 -23.81 13.06 18.99
CA HIS A 199 -23.96 12.74 20.41
C HIS A 199 -23.39 13.81 21.34
N ASN A 200 -23.01 14.97 20.82
CA ASN A 200 -22.38 16.06 21.57
C ASN A 200 -21.16 15.59 22.40
N GLN A 201 -20.39 14.65 21.84
CA GLN A 201 -19.19 14.10 22.47
C GLN A 201 -17.96 14.78 21.90
N THR A 202 -16.95 14.99 22.74
CA THR A 202 -15.66 15.53 22.32
C THR A 202 -14.64 14.40 22.16
N TRP A 203 -13.85 14.46 21.10
CA TRP A 203 -12.69 13.59 20.95
C TRP A 203 -11.68 13.84 22.08
N ARG A 204 -11.34 12.79 22.84
CA ARG A 204 -10.51 12.92 24.05
C ARG A 204 -9.09 12.36 23.89
N VAL A 205 -8.77 11.78 22.74
CA VAL A 205 -7.46 11.20 22.50
C VAL A 205 -6.50 12.27 21.95
N PRO A 206 -5.47 12.66 22.71
CA PRO A 206 -4.47 13.61 22.21
C PRO A 206 -3.59 12.92 21.17
N MET A 207 -3.84 13.21 19.88
CA MET A 207 -3.05 12.66 18.78
C MET A 207 -2.06 13.69 18.24
N GLN A 208 -0.88 13.21 17.82
CA GLN A 208 0.12 14.04 17.15
C GLN A 208 -0.21 14.23 15.67
N GLY A 209 -0.92 13.28 15.06
CA GLY A 209 -1.30 13.40 13.66
C GLY A 209 -2.29 12.35 13.18
N ILE A 210 -2.94 12.69 12.05
CA ILE A 210 -3.82 11.79 11.30
C ILE A 210 -3.18 11.53 9.94
N ILE A 211 -3.03 10.26 9.60
CA ILE A 211 -2.54 9.77 8.33
C ILE A 211 -3.74 9.28 7.54
N SER A 212 -3.99 9.89 6.38
CA SER A 212 -5.07 9.46 5.49
C SER A 212 -4.51 8.89 4.19
N ALA A 213 -5.22 7.91 3.60
CA ALA A 213 -4.88 7.32 2.31
C ALA A 213 -6.12 6.84 1.56
#